data_d13554ea4ff8f41bc163ff25964e975a
#
_entry.id   d13554ea4ff8f41bc163ff25964e975a
#
_cell.length_a   1.000
_cell.length_b   1.000
_cell.length_c   1.000
_cell.angle_alpha   90.00
_cell.angle_beta   90.00
_cell.angle_gamma   90.00
#
_symmetry.space_group_name_H-M   'P 1'
#
loop_
_entity.id
_entity.type
_entity.pdbx_description
1 polymer ?
#
loop_
_entity_poly.entity_id
_entity_poly.type
_entity_poly.pdbx_seq_one_letter_code
_entity_poly.pdbx_strand_id
1 'polypeptide(L)'
;MNAVRSIIRRARKFKMSSTITCTVKGNFKHLNSFLEKCLNFVKLGRLDHYGKLGVQELAKNTPKDTGLAASSWFYKIDRKEGYATITYCNDDIEGGRNVAILILYGHGTRGGVYVPPVDYLTPSMRTVLEEVAKDIEKEIQTL
;
A
#
# COMPACT_ATOMS: atom_id res chain seq x y z
N MET A 1 -3.81 -7.42 -26.02
CA MET A 1 -2.75 -6.88 -26.93
C MET A 1 -2.67 -5.35 -26.97
N ASN A 2 -3.71 -4.60 -26.71
CA ASN A 2 -3.71 -3.13 -26.85
C ASN A 2 -3.12 -2.36 -25.63
N ALA A 3 -3.19 -2.88 -24.42
CA ALA A 3 -2.72 -2.20 -23.19
C ALA A 3 -1.18 -2.07 -23.14
N VAL A 4 -0.44 -3.13 -23.47
CA VAL A 4 1.03 -3.11 -23.49
C VAL A 4 1.57 -2.19 -24.56
N ARG A 5 0.89 -2.13 -25.72
CA ARG A 5 1.24 -1.16 -26.78
C ARG A 5 0.98 0.30 -26.36
N SER A 6 -0.01 0.57 -25.52
CA SER A 6 -0.33 1.91 -25.02
C SER A 6 0.71 2.40 -23.99
N ILE A 7 1.20 1.52 -23.13
CA ILE A 7 2.26 1.82 -22.15
C ILE A 7 3.57 2.17 -22.86
N ILE A 8 3.96 1.40 -23.87
CA ILE A 8 5.15 1.67 -24.68
C ILE A 8 5.01 2.98 -25.50
N ARG A 9 3.80 3.33 -25.97
CA ARG A 9 3.55 4.61 -26.65
C ARG A 9 3.58 5.81 -25.69
N ARG A 10 3.15 5.70 -24.43
CA ARG A 10 3.21 6.79 -23.44
C ARG A 10 4.63 7.04 -22.93
N ALA A 11 5.47 6.02 -22.78
CA ALA A 11 6.89 6.20 -22.47
C ALA A 11 7.65 7.03 -23.52
N ARG A 12 7.18 7.05 -24.78
CA ARG A 12 7.76 7.86 -25.85
C ARG A 12 7.50 9.37 -25.76
N LYS A 13 6.64 9.84 -24.85
CA LYS A 13 6.31 11.29 -24.71
C LYS A 13 7.16 12.03 -23.67
N PHE A 14 8.13 11.36 -23.02
CA PHE A 14 9.11 12.06 -22.19
C PHE A 14 10.24 12.58 -23.07
N LYS A 15 10.18 13.87 -23.41
CA LYS A 15 11.19 14.56 -24.22
C LYS A 15 12.42 14.82 -23.36
N MET A 16 13.35 13.87 -23.30
CA MET A 16 14.72 14.13 -22.86
C MET A 16 15.57 14.43 -24.09
N SER A 17 16.42 15.46 -24.02
CA SER A 17 17.19 16.02 -25.15
C SER A 17 18.39 15.16 -25.61
N SER A 18 18.45 13.89 -25.20
CA SER A 18 19.36 12.89 -25.77
C SER A 18 18.64 11.56 -25.86
N THR A 19 18.22 11.18 -27.05
CA THR A 19 17.53 9.92 -27.29
C THR A 19 18.54 8.83 -27.62
N ILE A 20 18.78 7.92 -26.68
CA ILE A 20 19.44 6.64 -26.97
C ILE A 20 18.35 5.69 -27.47
N THR A 21 18.39 5.38 -28.76
CA THR A 21 17.46 4.40 -29.34
C THR A 21 18.13 3.02 -29.26
N CYS A 22 17.68 2.19 -28.30
CA CYS A 22 18.06 0.79 -28.24
C CYS A 22 17.03 -0.04 -29.01
N THR A 23 17.44 -0.69 -30.10
CA THR A 23 16.63 -1.66 -30.81
C THR A 23 17.04 -3.06 -30.33
N VAL A 24 16.19 -3.69 -29.54
CA VAL A 24 16.43 -5.05 -29.07
C VAL A 24 15.62 -6.02 -29.93
N LYS A 25 16.30 -6.94 -30.61
CA LYS A 25 15.67 -8.04 -31.36
C LYS A 25 15.75 -9.30 -30.54
N GLY A 26 14.61 -9.92 -30.22
CA GLY A 26 14.56 -11.14 -29.44
C GLY A 26 13.15 -11.67 -29.22
N ASN A 27 13.05 -12.87 -28.64
CA ASN A 27 11.77 -13.44 -28.24
C ASN A 27 11.45 -13.01 -26.81
N PHE A 28 10.57 -12.03 -26.66
CA PHE A 28 10.16 -11.47 -25.37
C PHE A 28 8.90 -12.12 -24.80
N LYS A 29 8.51 -13.31 -25.25
CA LYS A 29 7.29 -14.00 -24.77
C LYS A 29 7.28 -14.16 -23.25
N HIS A 30 8.40 -14.61 -22.67
CA HIS A 30 8.52 -14.77 -21.22
C HIS A 30 8.45 -13.43 -20.47
N LEU A 31 9.13 -12.40 -20.97
CA LEU A 31 9.07 -11.06 -20.37
C LEU A 31 7.66 -10.46 -20.45
N ASN A 32 6.98 -10.61 -21.59
CA ASN A 32 5.61 -10.12 -21.73
C ASN A 32 4.64 -10.89 -20.82
N SER A 33 4.78 -12.20 -20.71
CA SER A 33 4.00 -13.03 -19.77
C SER A 33 4.25 -12.60 -18.32
N PHE A 34 5.49 -12.33 -17.95
CA PHE A 34 5.84 -11.81 -16.64
C PHE A 34 5.19 -10.45 -16.36
N LEU A 35 5.31 -9.51 -17.29
CA LEU A 35 4.69 -8.18 -17.15
C LEU A 35 3.17 -8.25 -17.06
N GLU A 36 2.53 -9.14 -17.83
CA GLU A 36 1.09 -9.40 -17.74
C GLU A 36 0.69 -9.99 -16.38
N LYS A 37 1.48 -10.92 -15.82
CA LYS A 37 1.25 -11.46 -14.48
C LYS A 37 1.42 -10.40 -13.40
N CYS A 38 2.45 -9.54 -13.47
CA CYS A 38 2.62 -8.42 -12.57
C CYS A 38 1.44 -7.44 -12.62
N LEU A 39 0.93 -7.13 -13.80
CA LEU A 39 -0.26 -6.30 -13.98
C LEU A 39 -1.52 -6.97 -13.42
N ASN A 40 -1.65 -8.29 -13.58
CA ASN A 40 -2.77 -9.05 -13.05
C ASN A 40 -2.68 -9.21 -11.52
N PHE A 41 -1.48 -9.29 -10.93
CA PHE A 41 -1.28 -9.29 -9.48
C PHE A 41 -1.97 -8.09 -8.82
N VAL A 42 -1.82 -6.90 -9.40
CA VAL A 42 -2.50 -5.67 -8.93
C VAL A 42 -4.02 -5.74 -9.14
N LYS A 43 -4.51 -6.50 -10.13
CA LYS A 43 -5.94 -6.65 -10.44
C LYS A 43 -6.67 -7.72 -9.63
N LEU A 44 -5.98 -8.75 -9.16
CA LEU A 44 -6.54 -10.02 -8.65
C LEU A 44 -6.99 -9.95 -7.17
N GLY A 45 -7.82 -8.99 -6.75
CA GLY A 45 -8.56 -9.11 -5.48
C GLY A 45 -7.73 -9.23 -4.19
N ARG A 46 -6.41 -9.45 -4.26
CA ARG A 46 -5.51 -9.56 -3.11
C ARG A 46 -5.38 -8.25 -2.34
N LEU A 47 -5.64 -7.11 -2.99
CA LEU A 47 -5.64 -5.80 -2.32
C LEU A 47 -6.64 -5.75 -1.17
N ASP A 48 -7.80 -6.39 -1.31
CA ASP A 48 -8.79 -6.49 -0.25
C ASP A 48 -8.27 -7.34 0.93
N HIS A 49 -7.55 -8.42 0.63
CA HIS A 49 -6.87 -9.23 1.66
C HIS A 49 -5.85 -8.39 2.45
N TYR A 50 -4.97 -7.64 1.76
CA TYR A 50 -4.00 -6.77 2.42
C TYR A 50 -4.66 -5.63 3.18
N GLY A 51 -5.77 -5.08 2.65
CA GLY A 51 -6.58 -4.09 3.35
C GLY A 51 -7.11 -4.62 4.68
N LYS A 52 -7.71 -5.80 4.67
CA LYS A 52 -8.22 -6.47 5.88
C LYS A 52 -7.11 -6.82 6.87
N LEU A 53 -6.00 -7.39 6.38
CA LEU A 53 -4.84 -7.73 7.20
C LEU A 53 -4.29 -6.49 7.90
N GLY A 54 -4.12 -5.37 7.18
CA GLY A 54 -3.62 -4.14 7.76
C GLY A 54 -4.55 -3.55 8.83
N VAL A 55 -5.87 -3.60 8.62
CA VAL A 55 -6.85 -3.18 9.64
C VAL A 55 -6.75 -4.07 10.89
N GLN A 56 -6.61 -5.39 10.74
CA GLN A 56 -6.45 -6.31 11.87
C GLN A 56 -5.16 -6.04 12.65
N GLU A 57 -4.04 -5.86 11.98
CA GLU A 57 -2.76 -5.57 12.63
C GLU A 57 -2.74 -4.18 13.28
N LEU A 58 -3.34 -3.16 12.65
CA LEU A 58 -3.51 -1.84 13.26
C LEU A 58 -4.39 -1.91 14.51
N ALA A 59 -5.53 -2.59 14.44
CA ALA A 59 -6.42 -2.76 15.58
C ALA A 59 -5.76 -3.52 16.75
N LYS A 60 -4.89 -4.49 16.43
CA LYS A 60 -4.15 -5.29 17.41
C LYS A 60 -3.06 -4.48 18.11
N ASN A 61 -2.30 -3.68 17.35
CA ASN A 61 -1.13 -2.95 17.85
C ASN A 61 -1.46 -1.54 18.37
N THR A 62 -2.63 -0.98 18.03
CA THR A 62 -3.08 0.31 18.60
C THR A 62 -3.30 0.17 20.10
N PRO A 63 -2.67 1.02 20.94
CA PRO A 63 -2.90 1.03 22.38
C PRO A 63 -4.39 1.15 22.72
N LYS A 64 -4.82 0.35 23.69
CA LYS A 64 -6.23 0.28 24.10
C LYS A 64 -6.40 0.91 25.47
N ASP A 65 -7.02 2.08 25.51
CA ASP A 65 -7.60 2.65 26.71
C ASP A 65 -9.10 2.29 26.72
N THR A 66 -9.92 2.99 25.95
CA THR A 66 -11.33 2.64 25.74
C THR A 66 -11.51 1.55 24.67
N GLY A 67 -10.50 1.35 23.83
CA GLY A 67 -10.55 0.46 22.67
C GLY A 67 -11.19 1.08 21.43
N LEU A 68 -11.69 2.31 21.49
CA LEU A 68 -12.38 2.95 20.40
C LEU A 68 -11.44 3.22 19.22
N ALA A 69 -10.27 3.80 19.45
CA ALA A 69 -9.26 4.02 18.40
C ALA A 69 -8.85 2.71 17.72
N ALA A 70 -8.68 1.62 18.48
CA ALA A 70 -8.33 0.31 17.93
C ALA A 70 -9.44 -0.29 17.06
N SER A 71 -10.71 -0.06 17.38
CA SER A 71 -11.87 -0.59 16.64
C SER A 71 -12.31 0.27 15.46
N SER A 72 -11.80 1.51 15.36
CA SER A 72 -12.20 2.49 14.34
C SER A 72 -11.36 2.47 13.08
N TRP A 73 -10.52 1.45 12.90
CA TRP A 73 -9.71 1.29 11.70
C TRP A 73 -10.52 0.73 10.53
N PHE A 74 -10.34 1.33 9.36
CA PHE A 74 -10.87 0.85 8.09
C PHE A 74 -9.89 1.14 6.96
N TYR A 75 -10.14 0.58 5.78
CA TYR A 75 -9.31 0.83 4.60
C TYR A 75 -10.15 1.21 3.39
N LYS A 76 -9.50 1.89 2.46
CA LYS A 76 -10.05 2.24 1.14
C LYS A 76 -9.07 1.77 0.07
N ILE A 77 -9.59 1.27 -1.05
CA ILE A 77 -8.80 0.90 -2.20
C ILE A 77 -9.13 1.86 -3.34
N ASP A 78 -8.13 2.57 -3.81
CA ASP A 78 -8.20 3.39 -5.02
C ASP A 78 -7.42 2.71 -6.14
N ARG A 79 -8.07 2.47 -7.27
CA ARG A 79 -7.49 1.78 -8.42
C ARG A 79 -7.43 2.74 -9.60
N LYS A 80 -6.22 2.97 -10.10
CA LYS A 80 -5.94 3.78 -11.28
C LYS A 80 -5.21 2.96 -12.32
N GLU A 81 -5.13 3.48 -13.55
CA GLU A 81 -4.37 2.82 -14.62
C GLU A 81 -2.88 2.72 -14.24
N GLY A 82 -2.41 1.49 -14.00
CA GLY A 82 -1.00 1.20 -13.71
C GLY A 82 -0.60 1.15 -12.23
N TYR A 83 -1.50 1.53 -11.29
CA TYR A 83 -1.25 1.37 -9.85
C TYR A 83 -2.54 1.26 -9.04
N ALA A 84 -2.41 0.71 -7.84
CA ALA A 84 -3.47 0.71 -6.86
C ALA A 84 -2.92 1.15 -5.50
N THR A 85 -3.74 1.85 -4.73
CA THR A 85 -3.38 2.36 -3.41
C THR A 85 -4.33 1.80 -2.37
N ILE A 86 -3.79 1.28 -1.28
CA ILE A 86 -4.56 0.96 -0.07
C ILE A 86 -4.30 2.07 0.93
N THR A 87 -5.35 2.75 1.36
CA THR A 87 -5.29 3.80 2.38
C THR A 87 -5.96 3.29 3.64
N TYR A 88 -5.21 3.25 4.74
CA TYR A 88 -5.75 2.93 6.05
C TYR A 88 -6.18 4.22 6.74
N CYS A 89 -7.39 4.22 7.27
CA CYS A 89 -8.03 5.36 7.91
C CYS A 89 -8.54 4.96 9.29
N ASN A 90 -8.60 5.94 10.18
CA ASN A 90 -9.23 5.79 11.49
C ASN A 90 -10.20 6.94 11.70
N ASP A 91 -11.43 6.65 12.10
CA ASP A 91 -12.50 7.64 12.27
C ASP A 91 -12.84 7.96 13.73
N ASP A 92 -11.98 7.51 14.68
CA ASP A 92 -12.05 7.97 16.06
C ASP A 92 -11.56 9.42 16.18
N ILE A 93 -12.53 10.34 16.30
CA ILE A 93 -12.28 11.79 16.37
C ILE A 93 -12.83 12.35 17.67
N GLU A 94 -11.93 12.85 18.51
CA GLU A 94 -12.29 13.54 19.75
C GLU A 94 -11.85 15.01 19.72
N GLY A 95 -12.76 15.92 19.98
CA GLY A 95 -12.48 17.37 19.98
C GLY A 95 -11.91 17.88 18.65
N GLY A 96 -12.31 17.28 17.52
CA GLY A 96 -11.83 17.63 16.18
C GLY A 96 -10.44 17.10 15.83
N ARG A 97 -9.89 16.19 16.65
CA ARG A 97 -8.57 15.58 16.43
C ARG A 97 -8.70 14.08 16.33
N ASN A 98 -7.96 13.46 15.41
CA ASN A 98 -7.92 12.02 15.26
C ASN A 98 -7.09 11.40 16.38
N VAL A 99 -7.70 10.52 17.18
CA VAL A 99 -7.09 9.92 18.38
C VAL A 99 -5.91 9.01 17.99
N ALA A 100 -6.03 8.25 16.90
CA ALA A 100 -4.94 7.39 16.43
C ALA A 100 -3.67 8.21 16.08
N ILE A 101 -3.83 9.40 15.50
CA ILE A 101 -2.72 10.31 15.22
C ILE A 101 -2.11 10.87 16.52
N LEU A 102 -2.93 11.22 17.50
CA LEU A 102 -2.44 11.69 18.81
C LEU A 102 -1.63 10.62 19.53
N ILE A 103 -2.05 9.36 19.47
CA ILE A 103 -1.30 8.23 20.04
C ILE A 103 0.06 8.07 19.33
N LEU A 104 0.08 8.16 18.01
CA LEU A 104 1.28 7.96 17.20
C LEU A 104 2.36 9.00 17.48
N TYR A 105 1.97 10.28 17.59
CA TYR A 105 2.93 11.39 17.77
C TYR A 105 3.08 11.87 19.21
N GLY A 106 2.29 11.36 20.13
CA GLY A 106 2.18 11.88 21.47
C GLY A 106 1.42 13.20 21.55
N HIS A 107 0.92 13.54 22.72
CA HIS A 107 0.11 14.76 22.91
C HIS A 107 0.11 15.23 24.36
N GLY A 108 -0.20 16.51 24.55
CA GLY A 108 -0.52 17.08 25.87
C GLY A 108 -1.98 16.85 26.21
N THR A 109 -2.25 16.52 27.47
CA THR A 109 -3.62 16.44 28.01
C THR A 109 -4.07 17.83 28.52
N ARG A 110 -5.39 18.01 28.72
CA ARG A 110 -5.94 19.23 29.31
C ARG A 110 -5.42 19.47 30.75
N GLY A 111 -5.01 18.44 31.45
CA GLY A 111 -4.40 18.52 32.78
C GLY A 111 -2.90 18.85 32.78
N GLY A 112 -2.31 19.19 31.62
CA GLY A 112 -0.88 19.53 31.52
C GLY A 112 0.07 18.32 31.51
N VAL A 113 -0.44 17.10 31.48
CA VAL A 113 0.37 15.88 31.38
C VAL A 113 0.68 15.60 29.92
N TYR A 114 1.95 15.23 29.63
CA TYR A 114 2.35 14.79 28.29
C TYR A 114 2.26 13.27 28.18
N VAL A 115 1.58 12.79 27.13
CA VAL A 115 1.52 11.38 26.77
C VAL A 115 2.54 11.13 25.65
N PRO A 116 3.53 10.26 25.88
CA PRO A 116 4.58 9.99 24.88
C PRO A 116 4.03 9.28 23.65
N PRO A 117 4.73 9.40 22.49
CA PRO A 117 4.34 8.72 21.26
C PRO A 117 4.48 7.21 21.40
N VAL A 118 3.60 6.48 20.71
CA VAL A 118 3.64 5.01 20.61
C VAL A 118 3.61 4.62 19.13
N ASP A 119 4.70 4.03 18.64
CA ASP A 119 4.79 3.51 17.29
C ASP A 119 4.10 2.14 17.18
N TYR A 120 2.82 2.14 16.93
CA TYR A 120 2.02 0.96 16.60
C TYR A 120 1.93 0.75 15.08
N LEU A 121 2.29 1.75 14.28
CA LEU A 121 2.15 1.75 12.83
C LEU A 121 3.22 0.86 12.16
N THR A 122 4.50 1.05 12.54
CA THR A 122 5.61 0.30 11.96
C THR A 122 5.45 -1.22 12.11
N PRO A 123 5.16 -1.78 13.31
CA PRO A 123 4.98 -3.22 13.44
C PRO A 123 3.75 -3.73 12.66
N SER A 124 2.67 -2.96 12.59
CA SER A 124 1.47 -3.34 11.84
C SER A 124 1.74 -3.41 10.33
N MET A 125 2.40 -2.39 9.78
CA MET A 125 2.69 -2.35 8.35
C MET A 125 3.77 -3.34 7.94
N ARG A 126 4.70 -3.68 8.82
CA ARG A 126 5.71 -4.70 8.56
C ARG A 126 5.06 -6.03 8.20
N THR A 127 4.09 -6.50 8.99
CA THR A 127 3.35 -7.75 8.72
C THR A 127 2.67 -7.74 7.36
N VAL A 128 2.04 -6.63 6.99
CA VAL A 128 1.39 -6.48 5.68
C VAL A 128 2.42 -6.54 4.55
N LEU A 129 3.54 -5.83 4.67
CA LEU A 129 4.58 -5.78 3.65
C LEU A 129 5.28 -7.13 3.47
N GLU A 130 5.49 -7.89 4.56
CA GLU A 130 6.05 -9.24 4.50
C GLU A 130 5.11 -10.21 3.76
N GLU A 131 3.81 -10.10 3.95
CA GLU A 131 2.83 -10.92 3.23
C GLU A 131 2.79 -10.56 1.75
N VAL A 132 2.81 -9.26 1.41
CA VAL A 132 2.92 -8.78 0.03
C VAL A 132 4.19 -9.32 -0.64
N ALA A 133 5.34 -9.25 0.05
CA ALA A 133 6.62 -9.75 -0.47
C ALA A 133 6.58 -11.25 -0.76
N LYS A 134 6.06 -12.05 0.18
CA LYS A 134 5.88 -13.50 -0.01
C LYS A 134 5.00 -13.85 -1.21
N ASP A 135 3.93 -13.10 -1.40
CA ASP A 135 3.03 -13.33 -2.51
C ASP A 135 3.66 -12.95 -3.85
N ILE A 136 4.46 -11.89 -3.90
CA ILE A 136 5.26 -11.52 -5.07
C ILE A 136 6.30 -12.60 -5.39
N GLU A 137 7.03 -13.09 -4.37
CA GLU A 137 8.01 -14.17 -4.55
C GLU A 137 7.37 -15.44 -5.12
N LYS A 138 6.21 -15.84 -4.62
CA LYS A 138 5.48 -17.01 -5.16
C LYS A 138 5.11 -16.81 -6.62
N GLU A 139 4.63 -15.63 -7.02
CA GLU A 139 4.30 -15.35 -8.42
C GLU A 139 5.53 -15.36 -9.33
N ILE A 140 6.68 -14.90 -8.84
CA ILE A 140 7.94 -14.95 -9.59
C ILE A 140 8.42 -16.39 -9.77
N GLN A 141 8.30 -17.24 -8.74
CA GLN A 141 8.74 -18.64 -8.79
C GLN A 141 7.86 -19.52 -9.71
N THR A 142 6.64 -19.08 -10.04
CA THR A 142 5.73 -19.79 -10.96
C THR A 142 5.93 -19.40 -12.43
N LEU A 143 6.98 -18.66 -12.74
CA LEU A 143 7.39 -18.24 -14.09
C LEU A 143 8.35 -19.22 -14.70
#